data_c65234aabb90aa39fbc9686fafa2d6d2
#
_entry.id   c65234aabb90aa39fbc9686fafa2d6d2
#
_cell.length_a   1.000
_cell.length_b   1.000
_cell.length_c   1.000
_cell.angle_alpha   90.00
_cell.angle_beta   90.00
_cell.angle_gamma   90.00
#
_symmetry.space_group_name_H-M   'P 1'
#
loop_
_entity.id
_entity.type
_entity.pdbx_description
1 polymer ?
#
loop_
_entity_poly.entity_id
_entity_poly.type
_entity_poly.pdbx_seq_one_letter_code
_entity_poly.pdbx_strand_id
1 'polypeptide(L)'
;MSEIYDTVVVGGGIIAAAAGQHLAAAGYRTLLVERDDYGAGTSSKTSRLQHCGLGYLSAASGSLSAFLAHPRVAIECFSLMRRSMQGRAEFVRLAPERVKPVTFIIPLTPENAIPRWKARLAFGLMAASDGGQVPLDLRMLSSEEARAHPALQGMAGLRDIRGAMSFTEYQYHWPERIVVDTVMKARAIGMEALNHTAVSGLKREDDVWRVTLTEAQGSREVLARAVVNCAGVWVDEITAMAGAPHIRKNIGEKGANIVVRLPETLRGIGFETVTAAGAPFYLIPWGELHYVGPWDSASDGRPEGFRPTETEILAILDQLGRLFPGFGLKREDVLYAWAGVRPRSLGQDGESSAPAVREHDLTDEGLPNVFTFTGGLLMTHRDAGRRLTRAVARRLKPSDPPGPLDVPLPPLPNMDEVTEASVAHAIVNEQAHTLSDILRRRLSVGWGPDLGRCHAETTARLAASHLGWTQEDMAAQVTAFLDETSTEFSFQGN
;
A
#
# COMPACT_ATOMS: atom_id res chain seq x y z
N MET A 1 32.34 21.65 -5.30
CA MET A 1 31.00 22.27 -5.38
C MET A 1 30.02 21.21 -4.95
N SER A 2 29.13 21.51 -4.01
CA SER A 2 28.06 20.57 -3.61
C SER A 2 27.18 20.29 -4.83
N GLU A 3 26.84 19.03 -5.01
CA GLU A 3 26.03 18.55 -6.12
C GLU A 3 24.59 19.06 -5.99
N ILE A 4 24.03 19.66 -7.04
CA ILE A 4 22.68 20.22 -7.02
C ILE A 4 21.74 19.26 -7.78
N TYR A 5 20.72 18.76 -7.10
CA TYR A 5 19.62 18.01 -7.70
C TYR A 5 18.50 18.93 -8.15
N ASP A 6 17.78 18.57 -9.19
CA ASP A 6 16.52 19.26 -9.52
C ASP A 6 15.47 18.98 -8.44
N THR A 7 15.38 17.72 -8.00
CA THR A 7 14.41 17.29 -7.00
C THR A 7 15.01 16.32 -5.99
N VAL A 8 14.69 16.52 -4.70
CA VAL A 8 14.86 15.50 -3.66
C VAL A 8 13.48 14.99 -3.29
N VAL A 9 13.26 13.68 -3.48
CA VAL A 9 12.03 12.98 -3.08
C VAL A 9 12.25 12.40 -1.70
N VAL A 10 11.46 12.83 -0.71
CA VAL A 10 11.54 12.38 0.68
C VAL A 10 10.53 11.27 0.92
N GLY A 11 11.03 10.09 1.31
CA GLY A 11 10.28 8.86 1.52
C GLY A 11 10.61 7.80 0.46
N GLY A 12 10.42 6.52 0.80
CA GLY A 12 10.65 5.36 -0.07
C GLY A 12 9.42 4.46 -0.22
N GLY A 13 8.22 4.97 0.09
CA GLY A 13 6.95 4.27 -0.14
C GLY A 13 6.56 4.29 -1.63
N ILE A 14 5.44 3.63 -1.96
CA ILE A 14 4.98 3.47 -3.35
C ILE A 14 4.75 4.80 -4.08
N ILE A 15 4.29 5.83 -3.38
CA ILE A 15 4.07 7.16 -3.97
C ILE A 15 5.39 7.84 -4.27
N ALA A 16 6.35 7.75 -3.34
CA ALA A 16 7.71 8.30 -3.53
C ALA A 16 8.44 7.60 -4.69
N ALA A 17 8.39 6.27 -4.74
CA ALA A 17 8.98 5.48 -5.82
C ALA A 17 8.40 5.89 -7.20
N ALA A 18 7.07 6.02 -7.28
CA ALA A 18 6.41 6.47 -8.51
C ALA A 18 6.73 7.92 -8.87
N ALA A 19 6.78 8.82 -7.88
CA ALA A 19 7.16 10.23 -8.09
C ALA A 19 8.59 10.31 -8.63
N GLY A 20 9.53 9.62 -7.99
CA GLY A 20 10.93 9.59 -8.41
C GLY A 20 11.10 9.03 -9.82
N GLN A 21 10.41 7.93 -10.15
CA GLN A 21 10.43 7.34 -11.48
C GLN A 21 9.91 8.30 -12.56
N HIS A 22 8.78 8.96 -12.30
CA HIS A 22 8.20 9.89 -13.28
C HIS A 22 9.01 11.17 -13.43
N LEU A 23 9.60 11.69 -12.35
CA LEU A 23 10.49 12.84 -12.38
C LEU A 23 11.77 12.53 -13.16
N ALA A 24 12.43 11.40 -12.87
CA ALA A 24 13.61 10.97 -13.61
C ALA A 24 13.32 10.77 -15.09
N ALA A 25 12.21 10.10 -15.42
CA ALA A 25 11.77 9.93 -16.81
C ALA A 25 11.45 11.27 -17.52
N ALA A 26 11.03 12.28 -16.77
CA ALA A 26 10.81 13.64 -17.31
C ALA A 26 12.10 14.46 -17.44
N GLY A 27 13.27 13.91 -17.08
CA GLY A 27 14.58 14.54 -17.20
C GLY A 27 15.01 15.38 -15.97
N TYR A 28 14.32 15.22 -14.82
CA TYR A 28 14.78 15.83 -13.59
C TYR A 28 15.88 15.00 -12.95
N ARG A 29 17.01 15.62 -12.62
CA ARG A 29 18.03 15.00 -11.80
C ARG A 29 17.48 14.79 -10.38
N THR A 30 17.11 13.57 -10.07
CA THR A 30 16.31 13.21 -8.89
C THR A 30 17.09 12.33 -7.93
N LEU A 31 17.05 12.71 -6.63
CA LEU A 31 17.50 11.89 -5.51
C LEU A 31 16.28 11.48 -4.69
N LEU A 32 16.09 10.16 -4.46
CA LEU A 32 15.11 9.62 -3.52
C LEU A 32 15.81 9.23 -2.22
N VAL A 33 15.23 9.62 -1.07
CA VAL A 33 15.82 9.36 0.26
C VAL A 33 14.77 8.72 1.16
N GLU A 34 15.09 7.51 1.69
CA GLU A 34 14.26 6.76 2.62
C GLU A 34 15.03 6.48 3.92
N ARG A 35 14.41 6.81 5.05
CA ARG A 35 15.05 6.63 6.37
C ARG A 35 15.23 5.17 6.78
N ASP A 36 14.26 4.31 6.40
CA ASP A 36 14.30 2.87 6.63
C ASP A 36 14.64 2.17 5.30
N ASP A 37 13.87 1.17 4.91
CA ASP A 37 13.99 0.56 3.60
C ASP A 37 12.80 0.88 2.69
N TYR A 38 12.96 0.70 1.38
CA TYR A 38 11.91 0.91 0.40
C TYR A 38 10.67 0.08 0.71
N GLY A 39 9.55 0.76 0.90
CA GLY A 39 8.28 0.12 1.20
C GLY A 39 8.08 -0.29 2.65
N ALA A 40 8.97 0.04 3.59
CA ALA A 40 8.87 -0.36 5.00
C ALA A 40 7.64 0.17 5.74
N GLY A 41 7.12 1.34 5.34
CA GLY A 41 5.96 1.97 5.98
C GLY A 41 4.61 1.37 5.56
N THR A 42 3.62 2.24 5.35
CA THR A 42 2.23 1.86 4.99
C THR A 42 2.14 1.01 3.72
N SER A 43 3.11 1.13 2.80
CA SER A 43 3.11 0.37 1.55
C SER A 43 3.21 -1.15 1.75
N SER A 44 3.80 -1.62 2.85
CA SER A 44 3.83 -3.04 3.23
C SER A 44 2.62 -3.49 4.06
N LYS A 45 1.87 -2.56 4.62
CA LYS A 45 0.75 -2.80 5.53
C LYS A 45 -0.62 -2.60 4.85
N THR A 46 -0.72 -2.98 3.57
CA THR A 46 -1.93 -2.79 2.75
C THR A 46 -2.86 -4.00 2.79
N SER A 47 -4.07 -3.86 2.25
CA SER A 47 -4.97 -4.98 1.97
C SER A 47 -4.51 -5.87 0.80
N ARG A 48 -3.35 -5.60 0.19
CA ARG A 48 -2.77 -6.37 -0.93
C ARG A 48 -3.69 -6.57 -2.13
N LEU A 49 -4.77 -5.79 -2.21
CA LEU A 49 -5.74 -5.82 -3.29
C LEU A 49 -5.54 -4.66 -4.24
N GLN A 50 -5.68 -4.98 -5.51
CA GLN A 50 -5.91 -4.03 -6.57
C GLN A 50 -7.40 -3.99 -6.88
N HIS A 51 -8.16 -3.45 -5.91
CA HIS A 51 -9.61 -3.45 -5.96
C HIS A 51 -10.17 -2.53 -7.06
N CYS A 52 -11.33 -2.89 -7.61
CA CYS A 52 -12.01 -2.11 -8.64
C CYS A 52 -12.63 -0.79 -8.14
N GLY A 53 -12.69 -0.59 -6.83
CA GLY A 53 -13.24 0.62 -6.22
C GLY A 53 -14.75 0.57 -5.98
N LEU A 54 -15.34 -0.62 -5.92
CA LEU A 54 -16.78 -0.81 -5.66
C LEU A 54 -17.21 -0.16 -4.34
N GLY A 55 -16.40 -0.25 -3.29
CA GLY A 55 -16.65 0.39 -1.99
C GLY A 55 -16.81 1.91 -2.08
N TYR A 56 -16.12 2.58 -3.02
CA TYR A 56 -16.29 4.03 -3.24
C TYR A 56 -17.63 4.37 -3.91
N LEU A 57 -18.10 3.51 -4.82
CA LEU A 57 -19.43 3.67 -5.43
C LEU A 57 -20.52 3.44 -4.39
N SER A 58 -20.40 2.45 -3.54
CA SER A 58 -21.40 2.18 -2.50
C SER A 58 -21.49 3.32 -1.48
N ALA A 59 -20.36 3.91 -1.09
CA ALA A 59 -20.32 5.09 -0.24
C ALA A 59 -20.96 6.34 -0.89
N ALA A 60 -20.81 6.48 -2.22
CA ALA A 60 -21.43 7.58 -2.97
C ALA A 60 -22.92 7.35 -3.27
N SER A 61 -23.36 6.08 -3.36
CA SER A 61 -24.67 5.70 -3.88
C SER A 61 -25.68 5.26 -2.82
N GLY A 62 -25.39 5.48 -1.54
CA GLY A 62 -26.26 5.09 -0.41
C GLY A 62 -27.72 5.54 -0.57
N SER A 63 -27.96 6.67 -1.25
CA SER A 63 -29.25 7.06 -1.85
C SER A 63 -29.04 8.20 -2.85
N LEU A 64 -29.98 8.36 -3.77
CA LEU A 64 -29.99 9.53 -4.67
C LEU A 64 -30.05 10.85 -3.88
N SER A 65 -30.68 10.84 -2.72
CA SER A 65 -30.71 11.98 -1.79
C SER A 65 -29.32 12.27 -1.19
N ALA A 66 -28.52 11.27 -0.85
CA ALA A 66 -27.16 11.47 -0.36
C ALA A 66 -26.24 12.05 -1.48
N PHE A 67 -26.39 11.58 -2.71
CA PHE A 67 -25.70 12.15 -3.87
C PHE A 67 -26.05 13.63 -4.09
N LEU A 68 -27.35 13.97 -4.01
CA LEU A 68 -27.82 15.34 -4.18
C LEU A 68 -27.43 16.25 -3.00
N ALA A 69 -27.35 15.69 -1.79
CA ALA A 69 -26.92 16.43 -0.59
C ALA A 69 -25.42 16.75 -0.58
N HIS A 70 -24.59 15.84 -1.11
CA HIS A 70 -23.11 15.97 -1.09
C HIS A 70 -22.47 15.71 -2.46
N PRO A 71 -22.75 16.53 -3.49
CA PRO A 71 -22.32 16.27 -4.87
C PRO A 71 -20.79 16.26 -5.01
N ARG A 72 -20.06 17.05 -4.22
CA ARG A 72 -18.57 17.05 -4.22
C ARG A 72 -18.01 15.71 -3.79
N VAL A 73 -18.53 15.12 -2.71
CA VAL A 73 -18.11 13.81 -2.21
C VAL A 73 -18.37 12.72 -3.25
N ALA A 74 -19.55 12.76 -3.88
CA ALA A 74 -19.91 11.82 -4.94
C ALA A 74 -18.97 11.90 -6.15
N ILE A 75 -18.58 13.11 -6.58
CA ILE A 75 -17.64 13.35 -7.67
C ILE A 75 -16.24 12.82 -7.29
N GLU A 76 -15.79 13.06 -6.05
CA GLU A 76 -14.51 12.56 -5.56
C GLU A 76 -14.48 11.02 -5.51
N CYS A 77 -15.52 10.39 -5.00
CA CYS A 77 -15.66 8.92 -4.97
C CYS A 77 -15.66 8.32 -6.39
N PHE A 78 -16.42 8.90 -7.33
CA PHE A 78 -16.43 8.46 -8.71
C PHE A 78 -15.06 8.66 -9.39
N SER A 79 -14.41 9.79 -9.15
CA SER A 79 -13.07 10.06 -9.66
C SER A 79 -12.05 9.04 -9.11
N LEU A 80 -12.14 8.68 -7.84
CA LEU A 80 -11.25 7.71 -7.22
C LEU A 80 -11.50 6.30 -7.78
N MET A 81 -12.76 5.88 -7.92
CA MET A 81 -13.13 4.62 -8.59
C MET A 81 -12.55 4.55 -10.00
N ARG A 82 -12.75 5.61 -10.80
CA ARG A 82 -12.19 5.67 -12.17
C ARG A 82 -10.68 5.53 -12.18
N ARG A 83 -9.96 6.24 -11.29
CA ARG A 83 -8.49 6.13 -11.18
C ARG A 83 -8.07 4.73 -10.74
N SER A 84 -8.81 4.11 -9.83
CA SER A 84 -8.56 2.73 -9.39
C SER A 84 -8.68 1.76 -10.56
N MET A 85 -9.73 1.85 -11.36
CA MET A 85 -9.92 1.02 -12.56
C MET A 85 -8.83 1.24 -13.60
N GLN A 86 -8.47 2.50 -13.87
CA GLN A 86 -7.39 2.83 -14.80
C GLN A 86 -6.03 2.32 -14.29
N GLY A 87 -5.73 2.51 -13.00
CA GLY A 87 -4.51 2.01 -12.39
C GLY A 87 -4.44 0.46 -12.39
N ARG A 88 -5.60 -0.20 -12.17
CA ARG A 88 -5.74 -1.64 -12.28
C ARG A 88 -5.40 -2.12 -13.70
N ALA A 89 -6.02 -1.53 -14.71
CA ALA A 89 -5.77 -1.90 -16.09
C ALA A 89 -4.32 -1.63 -16.54
N GLU A 90 -3.77 -0.48 -16.16
CA GLU A 90 -2.38 -0.12 -16.46
C GLU A 90 -1.42 -1.13 -15.82
N PHE A 91 -1.60 -1.45 -14.53
CA PHE A 91 -0.68 -2.31 -13.81
C PHE A 91 -0.75 -3.79 -14.25
N VAL A 92 -1.96 -4.34 -14.42
CA VAL A 92 -2.15 -5.71 -14.93
C VAL A 92 -1.48 -5.91 -16.30
N ARG A 93 -1.48 -4.86 -17.14
CA ARG A 93 -0.81 -4.91 -18.45
C ARG A 93 0.71 -4.80 -18.36
N LEU A 94 1.22 -3.95 -17.46
CA LEU A 94 2.66 -3.64 -17.37
C LEU A 94 3.44 -4.64 -16.52
N ALA A 95 2.80 -5.28 -15.57
CA ALA A 95 3.42 -6.21 -14.63
C ALA A 95 2.48 -7.38 -14.27
N PRO A 96 2.03 -8.16 -15.29
CA PRO A 96 1.09 -9.26 -15.07
C PRO A 96 1.62 -10.33 -14.10
N GLU A 97 2.94 -10.50 -14.03
CA GLU A 97 3.62 -11.42 -13.12
C GLU A 97 3.57 -10.99 -11.63
N ARG A 98 3.19 -9.73 -11.37
CA ARG A 98 3.10 -9.16 -10.02
C ARG A 98 1.71 -9.20 -9.41
N VAL A 99 0.73 -9.65 -10.19
CA VAL A 99 -0.68 -9.72 -9.76
C VAL A 99 -1.30 -11.05 -10.17
N LYS A 100 -2.27 -11.49 -9.42
CA LYS A 100 -3.08 -12.66 -9.75
C LYS A 100 -4.57 -12.32 -9.66
N PRO A 101 -5.41 -12.85 -10.55
CA PRO A 101 -6.86 -12.71 -10.43
C PRO A 101 -7.36 -13.49 -9.21
N VAL A 102 -8.33 -12.92 -8.50
CA VAL A 102 -9.01 -13.54 -7.36
C VAL A 102 -10.50 -13.35 -7.53
N THR A 103 -11.25 -14.44 -7.39
CA THR A 103 -12.71 -14.39 -7.40
C THR A 103 -13.20 -13.84 -6.07
N PHE A 104 -13.98 -12.77 -6.11
CA PHE A 104 -14.66 -12.20 -4.95
C PHE A 104 -16.16 -12.54 -4.99
N ILE A 105 -16.72 -12.78 -3.83
CA ILE A 105 -18.15 -13.02 -3.63
C ILE A 105 -18.69 -11.95 -2.68
N ILE A 106 -19.80 -11.32 -3.07
CA ILE A 106 -20.61 -10.46 -2.22
C ILE A 106 -21.95 -11.18 -1.99
N PRO A 107 -22.21 -11.68 -0.78
CA PRO A 107 -23.50 -12.27 -0.44
C PRO A 107 -24.57 -11.18 -0.42
N LEU A 108 -25.71 -11.45 -1.04
CA LEU A 108 -26.88 -10.55 -1.05
C LEU A 108 -27.88 -11.04 0.00
N THR A 109 -27.81 -10.46 1.18
CA THR A 109 -28.75 -10.70 2.27
C THR A 109 -30.00 -9.81 2.12
N PRO A 110 -31.08 -10.02 2.86
CA PRO A 110 -32.26 -9.13 2.82
C PRO A 110 -31.92 -7.66 3.06
N GLU A 111 -30.90 -7.38 3.86
CA GLU A 111 -30.49 -6.03 4.28
C GLU A 111 -29.69 -5.29 3.19
N ASN A 112 -28.92 -6.03 2.37
CA ASN A 112 -28.03 -5.45 1.36
C ASN A 112 -28.38 -5.83 -0.08
N ALA A 113 -29.50 -6.52 -0.32
CA ALA A 113 -29.90 -6.96 -1.65
C ALA A 113 -30.17 -5.75 -2.56
N ILE A 114 -29.50 -5.76 -3.70
CA ILE A 114 -29.69 -4.76 -4.75
C ILE A 114 -30.33 -5.37 -6.01
N PRO A 115 -31.16 -4.64 -6.74
CA PRO A 115 -31.70 -5.12 -8.01
C PRO A 115 -30.59 -5.46 -9.00
N ARG A 116 -30.73 -6.59 -9.70
CA ARG A 116 -29.73 -7.07 -10.68
C ARG A 116 -29.34 -6.02 -11.72
N TRP A 117 -30.29 -5.20 -12.17
CA TRP A 117 -30.01 -4.16 -13.14
C TRP A 117 -29.11 -3.04 -12.59
N LYS A 118 -29.28 -2.69 -11.28
CA LYS A 118 -28.41 -1.70 -10.62
C LYS A 118 -26.98 -2.21 -10.50
N ALA A 119 -26.81 -3.48 -10.09
CA ALA A 119 -25.51 -4.12 -10.04
C ALA A 119 -24.83 -4.10 -11.41
N ARG A 120 -25.54 -4.56 -12.45
CA ARG A 120 -25.02 -4.54 -13.83
C ARG A 120 -24.65 -3.15 -14.32
N LEU A 121 -25.47 -2.14 -14.01
CA LEU A 121 -25.17 -0.75 -14.36
C LEU A 121 -23.89 -0.26 -13.66
N ALA A 122 -23.76 -0.49 -12.34
CA ALA A 122 -22.58 -0.08 -11.58
C ALA A 122 -21.30 -0.74 -12.13
N PHE A 123 -21.32 -2.06 -12.32
CA PHE A 123 -20.19 -2.79 -12.91
C PHE A 123 -19.90 -2.40 -14.36
N GLY A 124 -20.94 -2.10 -15.15
CA GLY A 124 -20.78 -1.57 -16.51
C GLY A 124 -20.10 -0.20 -16.54
N LEU A 125 -20.45 0.70 -15.62
CA LEU A 125 -19.79 2.00 -15.48
C LEU A 125 -18.33 1.86 -15.02
N MET A 126 -18.07 0.93 -14.10
CA MET A 126 -16.71 0.61 -13.67
C MET A 126 -15.88 0.09 -14.84
N ALA A 127 -16.35 -0.93 -15.54
CA ALA A 127 -15.66 -1.48 -16.71
C ALA A 127 -15.45 -0.43 -17.83
N ALA A 128 -16.42 0.44 -18.06
CA ALA A 128 -16.27 1.53 -19.04
C ALA A 128 -15.18 2.54 -18.64
N SER A 129 -14.87 2.68 -17.36
CA SER A 129 -13.90 3.67 -16.86
C SER A 129 -12.44 3.33 -17.16
N ASP A 130 -12.12 2.07 -17.46
CA ASP A 130 -10.80 1.62 -17.93
C ASP A 130 -10.80 1.23 -19.42
N GLY A 131 -11.91 1.46 -20.11
CA GLY A 131 -12.10 1.06 -21.50
C GLY A 131 -12.35 -0.44 -21.68
N GLY A 132 -12.73 -1.17 -20.63
CA GLY A 132 -12.98 -2.62 -20.66
C GLY A 132 -11.71 -3.46 -20.83
N GLN A 133 -10.54 -2.89 -20.53
CA GLN A 133 -9.24 -3.53 -20.78
C GLN A 133 -8.99 -4.74 -19.87
N VAL A 134 -9.51 -4.68 -18.63
CA VAL A 134 -9.36 -5.77 -17.66
C VAL A 134 -10.73 -6.14 -17.10
N PRO A 135 -11.33 -7.25 -17.57
CA PRO A 135 -12.69 -7.65 -17.21
C PRO A 135 -12.90 -7.81 -15.70
N LEU A 136 -14.10 -7.46 -15.25
CA LEU A 136 -14.59 -7.70 -13.90
C LEU A 136 -15.33 -9.03 -13.77
N ASP A 137 -15.72 -9.64 -14.89
CA ASP A 137 -16.39 -10.95 -15.00
C ASP A 137 -17.59 -11.11 -14.04
N LEU A 138 -18.41 -10.06 -13.93
CA LEU A 138 -19.56 -10.05 -13.04
C LEU A 138 -20.54 -11.17 -13.36
N ARG A 139 -20.81 -12.04 -12.38
CA ARG A 139 -21.85 -13.07 -12.39
C ARG A 139 -22.84 -12.83 -11.25
N MET A 140 -24.11 -12.87 -11.57
CA MET A 140 -25.19 -12.75 -10.59
C MET A 140 -25.74 -14.15 -10.28
N LEU A 141 -25.42 -14.68 -9.13
CA LEU A 141 -25.93 -15.95 -8.65
C LEU A 141 -27.36 -15.76 -8.12
N SER A 142 -28.24 -16.71 -8.46
CA SER A 142 -29.58 -16.81 -7.88
C SER A 142 -29.49 -17.21 -6.40
N SER A 143 -30.59 -17.11 -5.67
CA SER A 143 -30.66 -17.58 -4.30
C SER A 143 -30.40 -19.10 -4.15
N GLU A 144 -30.77 -19.88 -5.15
CA GLU A 144 -30.54 -21.33 -5.19
C GLU A 144 -29.04 -21.62 -5.43
N GLU A 145 -28.44 -20.98 -6.45
CA GLU A 145 -27.01 -21.12 -6.74
C GLU A 145 -26.15 -20.64 -5.55
N ALA A 146 -26.53 -19.55 -4.90
CA ALA A 146 -25.83 -19.05 -3.71
C ALA A 146 -25.93 -20.01 -2.53
N ARG A 147 -27.11 -20.61 -2.27
CA ARG A 147 -27.27 -21.63 -1.22
C ARG A 147 -26.49 -22.90 -1.50
N ALA A 148 -26.32 -23.27 -2.75
CA ALA A 148 -25.54 -24.44 -3.16
C ALA A 148 -24.03 -24.15 -3.23
N HIS A 149 -23.60 -22.90 -3.20
CA HIS A 149 -22.20 -22.52 -3.42
C HIS A 149 -21.32 -22.98 -2.25
N PRO A 150 -20.25 -23.79 -2.48
CA PRO A 150 -19.43 -24.35 -1.40
C PRO A 150 -18.82 -23.30 -0.46
N ALA A 151 -18.38 -22.15 -1.00
CA ALA A 151 -17.77 -21.11 -0.22
C ALA A 151 -18.76 -20.31 0.66
N LEU A 152 -20.06 -20.44 0.45
CA LEU A 152 -21.09 -19.79 1.28
C LEU A 152 -21.63 -20.72 2.37
N GLN A 153 -21.20 -21.99 2.41
CA GLN A 153 -21.60 -22.90 3.47
C GLN A 153 -21.10 -22.43 4.84
N GLY A 154 -21.97 -22.50 5.83
CA GLY A 154 -21.66 -22.00 7.18
C GLY A 154 -21.88 -20.50 7.37
N MET A 155 -22.26 -19.75 6.31
CA MET A 155 -22.59 -18.33 6.43
C MET A 155 -23.90 -18.12 7.20
N ALA A 156 -23.92 -17.13 8.06
CA ALA A 156 -25.14 -16.70 8.76
C ALA A 156 -26.21 -16.23 7.75
N GLY A 157 -27.46 -16.59 8.00
CA GLY A 157 -28.58 -16.19 7.12
C GLY A 157 -28.57 -16.81 5.73
N LEU A 158 -27.80 -17.87 5.48
CA LEU A 158 -27.71 -18.53 4.17
C LEU A 158 -29.08 -19.00 3.64
N ARG A 159 -30.01 -19.37 4.54
CA ARG A 159 -31.37 -19.76 4.16
C ARG A 159 -32.17 -18.63 3.54
N ASP A 160 -31.93 -17.40 4.00
CA ASP A 160 -32.66 -16.19 3.59
C ASP A 160 -31.93 -15.39 2.51
N ILE A 161 -30.79 -15.92 2.03
CA ILE A 161 -29.98 -15.25 1.01
C ILE A 161 -30.77 -15.00 -0.26
N ARG A 162 -30.70 -13.80 -0.80
CA ARG A 162 -31.36 -13.36 -2.03
C ARG A 162 -30.56 -13.68 -3.30
N GLY A 163 -29.30 -14.05 -3.14
CA GLY A 163 -28.36 -14.36 -4.21
C GLY A 163 -26.94 -13.98 -3.80
N ALA A 164 -26.05 -13.94 -4.78
CA ALA A 164 -24.71 -13.39 -4.59
C ALA A 164 -24.21 -12.72 -5.87
N MET A 165 -23.27 -11.81 -5.75
CA MET A 165 -22.45 -11.31 -6.86
C MET A 165 -21.10 -11.99 -6.78
N SER A 166 -20.61 -12.47 -7.92
CA SER A 166 -19.23 -12.95 -8.07
C SER A 166 -18.54 -12.12 -9.13
N PHE A 167 -17.33 -11.66 -8.87
CA PHE A 167 -16.55 -10.85 -9.82
C PHE A 167 -15.05 -11.04 -9.60
N THR A 168 -14.24 -10.56 -10.52
CA THR A 168 -12.79 -10.71 -10.49
C THR A 168 -12.12 -9.45 -9.97
N GLU A 169 -11.41 -9.57 -8.87
CA GLU A 169 -10.42 -8.62 -8.40
C GLU A 169 -9.01 -9.08 -8.76
N TYR A 170 -8.01 -8.23 -8.52
CA TYR A 170 -6.61 -8.61 -8.60
C TYR A 170 -5.93 -8.45 -7.26
N GLN A 171 -5.08 -9.38 -6.92
CA GLN A 171 -4.26 -9.35 -5.72
C GLN A 171 -2.81 -9.17 -6.11
N TYR A 172 -2.10 -8.26 -5.46
CA TYR A 172 -0.65 -8.15 -5.55
C TYR A 172 0.01 -9.38 -4.95
N HIS A 173 1.00 -9.91 -5.61
CA HIS A 173 1.79 -11.04 -5.09
C HIS A 173 2.41 -10.65 -3.74
N TRP A 174 3.23 -9.59 -3.71
CA TRP A 174 3.54 -8.85 -2.49
C TRP A 174 3.82 -7.38 -2.84
N PRO A 175 3.15 -6.44 -2.15
CA PRO A 175 3.19 -5.01 -2.51
C PRO A 175 4.57 -4.38 -2.41
N GLU A 176 5.38 -4.85 -1.48
CA GLU A 176 6.74 -4.37 -1.24
C GLU A 176 7.61 -4.55 -2.48
N ARG A 177 7.46 -5.68 -3.17
CA ARG A 177 8.16 -5.96 -4.44
C ARG A 177 7.87 -4.89 -5.49
N ILE A 178 6.63 -4.39 -5.53
CA ILE A 178 6.23 -3.35 -6.50
C ILE A 178 6.97 -2.04 -6.20
N VAL A 179 7.14 -1.72 -4.90
CA VAL A 179 7.93 -0.54 -4.50
C VAL A 179 9.38 -0.71 -4.94
N VAL A 180 10.00 -1.84 -4.62
CA VAL A 180 11.39 -2.14 -4.99
C VAL A 180 11.56 -2.10 -6.52
N ASP A 181 10.70 -2.80 -7.27
CA ASP A 181 10.76 -2.80 -8.75
C ASP A 181 10.65 -1.38 -9.31
N THR A 182 9.79 -0.53 -8.73
CA THR A 182 9.61 0.86 -9.17
C THR A 182 10.85 1.69 -8.90
N VAL A 183 11.47 1.55 -7.71
CA VAL A 183 12.74 2.22 -7.39
C VAL A 183 13.87 1.73 -8.29
N MET A 184 13.98 0.40 -8.53
CA MET A 184 15.03 -0.14 -9.41
C MET A 184 14.87 0.31 -10.86
N LYS A 185 13.62 0.38 -11.38
CA LYS A 185 13.34 0.96 -12.70
C LYS A 185 13.74 2.43 -12.77
N ALA A 186 13.44 3.20 -11.71
CA ALA A 186 13.83 4.60 -11.64
C ALA A 186 15.36 4.77 -11.60
N ARG A 187 16.07 3.92 -10.86
CA ARG A 187 17.56 3.90 -10.86
C ARG A 187 18.13 3.57 -12.22
N ALA A 188 17.54 2.63 -12.94
CA ALA A 188 17.97 2.24 -14.28
C ALA A 188 17.84 3.38 -15.32
N ILE A 189 17.04 4.40 -15.04
CA ILE A 189 16.88 5.61 -15.87
C ILE A 189 17.55 6.85 -15.27
N GLY A 190 18.45 6.68 -14.28
CA GLY A 190 19.31 7.74 -13.77
C GLY A 190 18.87 8.37 -12.44
N MET A 191 17.80 7.89 -11.78
CA MET A 191 17.48 8.34 -10.43
C MET A 191 18.51 7.79 -9.42
N GLU A 192 19.00 8.64 -8.55
CA GLU A 192 19.73 8.19 -7.37
C GLU A 192 18.75 7.85 -6.25
N ALA A 193 19.00 6.78 -5.51
CA ALA A 193 18.15 6.35 -4.41
C ALA A 193 18.98 5.82 -3.25
N LEU A 194 18.62 6.28 -2.04
CA LEU A 194 19.26 5.95 -0.78
C LEU A 194 18.19 5.45 0.18
N ASN A 195 18.34 4.23 0.67
CA ASN A 195 17.61 3.73 1.83
C ASN A 195 18.51 3.80 3.08
N HIS A 196 17.97 3.54 4.24
CA HIS A 196 18.64 3.70 5.54
C HIS A 196 19.31 5.07 5.71
N THR A 197 18.71 6.09 5.07
CA THR A 197 19.18 7.47 5.05
C THR A 197 18.01 8.40 5.39
N ALA A 198 18.09 9.08 6.53
CA ALA A 198 17.04 10.00 6.96
C ALA A 198 17.29 11.42 6.47
N VAL A 199 16.25 12.11 6.03
CA VAL A 199 16.27 13.58 5.94
C VAL A 199 16.10 14.11 7.35
N SER A 200 17.14 14.75 7.90
CA SER A 200 17.17 15.29 9.27
C SER A 200 17.13 16.81 9.34
N GLY A 201 17.21 17.49 8.19
CA GLY A 201 17.12 18.94 8.12
C GLY A 201 16.76 19.43 6.72
N LEU A 202 15.94 20.48 6.68
CA LEU A 202 15.59 21.21 5.46
C LEU A 202 15.73 22.70 5.73
N LYS A 203 16.62 23.36 5.02
CA LYS A 203 16.85 24.79 5.15
C LYS A 203 16.84 25.45 3.78
N ARG A 204 16.03 26.50 3.65
CA ARG A 204 16.03 27.32 2.43
C ARG A 204 17.27 28.20 2.37
N GLU A 205 17.97 28.18 1.25
CA GLU A 205 19.13 29.04 0.96
C GLU A 205 18.97 29.58 -0.47
N ASP A 206 18.71 30.87 -0.58
CA ASP A 206 18.41 31.51 -1.84
C ASP A 206 17.36 30.77 -2.67
N ASP A 207 17.75 30.22 -3.82
CA ASP A 207 16.85 29.50 -4.74
C ASP A 207 16.88 27.98 -4.59
N VAL A 208 17.61 27.46 -3.59
CA VAL A 208 17.74 26.01 -3.34
C VAL A 208 17.38 25.64 -1.90
N TRP A 209 17.10 24.37 -1.69
CA TRP A 209 16.98 23.73 -0.39
C TRP A 209 18.27 23.00 -0.06
N ARG A 210 18.85 23.30 1.10
CA ARG A 210 19.88 22.48 1.72
C ARG A 210 19.18 21.36 2.47
N VAL A 211 19.45 20.14 2.07
CA VAL A 211 18.87 18.91 2.64
C VAL A 211 19.97 18.19 3.41
N THR A 212 19.81 18.08 4.72
CA THR A 212 20.70 17.30 5.58
C THR A 212 20.27 15.84 5.58
N LEU A 213 21.17 14.96 5.19
CA LEU A 213 21.01 13.50 5.15
C LEU A 213 21.79 12.88 6.30
N THR A 214 21.15 12.03 7.08
CA THR A 214 21.77 11.31 8.20
C THR A 214 21.72 9.81 7.95
N GLU A 215 22.90 9.20 7.99
CA GLU A 215 23.17 7.76 7.87
C GLU A 215 23.85 7.25 9.15
N ALA A 216 24.00 5.94 9.31
CA ALA A 216 24.69 5.36 10.48
C ALA A 216 26.14 5.86 10.64
N GLN A 217 26.79 6.23 9.53
CA GLN A 217 28.20 6.66 9.50
C GLN A 217 28.36 8.18 9.71
N GLY A 218 27.25 8.94 9.74
CA GLY A 218 27.29 10.39 9.94
C GLY A 218 26.28 11.14 9.07
N SER A 219 26.47 12.45 8.97
CA SER A 219 25.58 13.32 8.19
C SER A 219 26.33 14.01 7.08
N ARG A 220 25.62 14.21 5.96
CA ARG A 220 26.08 15.01 4.81
C ARG A 220 24.97 15.88 4.27
N GLU A 221 25.32 16.84 3.45
CA GLU A 221 24.36 17.79 2.89
C GLU A 221 24.35 17.71 1.35
N VAL A 222 23.15 17.83 0.79
CA VAL A 222 22.94 17.99 -0.65
C VAL A 222 22.08 19.23 -0.90
N LEU A 223 22.15 19.77 -2.11
CA LEU A 223 21.32 20.90 -2.53
C LEU A 223 20.26 20.43 -3.52
N ALA A 224 19.06 20.99 -3.41
CA ALA A 224 17.94 20.66 -4.31
C ALA A 224 17.17 21.92 -4.71
N ARG A 225 16.73 22.01 -5.96
CA ARG A 225 15.87 23.10 -6.45
C ARG A 225 14.43 22.94 -5.95
N ALA A 226 14.00 21.68 -5.71
CA ALA A 226 12.71 21.38 -5.15
C ALA A 226 12.76 20.19 -4.20
N VAL A 227 11.83 20.15 -3.23
CA VAL A 227 11.58 19.03 -2.33
C VAL A 227 10.22 18.43 -2.66
N VAL A 228 10.17 17.13 -2.92
CA VAL A 228 8.94 16.37 -3.17
C VAL A 228 8.68 15.46 -1.97
N ASN A 229 7.85 15.95 -1.06
CA ASN A 229 7.53 15.28 0.19
C ASN A 229 6.48 14.18 -0.02
N CYS A 230 6.93 12.94 -0.08
CA CYS A 230 6.13 11.72 -0.20
C CYS A 230 6.29 10.81 1.03
N ALA A 231 6.53 11.40 2.20
CA ALA A 231 6.77 10.68 3.46
C ALA A 231 5.50 10.02 4.06
N GLY A 232 4.42 9.86 3.29
CA GLY A 232 3.21 9.16 3.72
C GLY A 232 2.56 9.83 4.93
N VAL A 233 2.41 9.09 6.03
CA VAL A 233 1.81 9.63 7.27
C VAL A 233 2.70 10.64 7.97
N TRP A 234 3.98 10.74 7.62
CA TRP A 234 4.97 11.68 8.18
C TRP A 234 5.15 12.97 7.36
N VAL A 235 4.29 13.24 6.38
CA VAL A 235 4.44 14.43 5.51
C VAL A 235 4.42 15.75 6.29
N ASP A 236 3.65 15.82 7.37
CA ASP A 236 3.55 17.03 8.20
C ASP A 236 4.83 17.26 9.02
N GLU A 237 5.55 16.19 9.41
CA GLU A 237 6.86 16.28 10.09
C GLU A 237 7.92 16.89 9.15
N ILE A 238 7.96 16.42 7.90
CA ILE A 238 8.86 16.96 6.88
C ILE A 238 8.52 18.42 6.58
N THR A 239 7.24 18.77 6.54
CA THR A 239 6.78 20.15 6.34
C THR A 239 7.18 21.04 7.53
N ALA A 240 7.08 20.54 8.76
CA ALA A 240 7.52 21.22 9.96
C ALA A 240 9.05 21.44 9.96
N MET A 241 9.81 20.43 9.51
CA MET A 241 11.27 20.52 9.37
C MET A 241 11.69 21.60 8.37
N ALA A 242 10.86 21.84 7.34
CA ALA A 242 11.07 22.93 6.38
C ALA A 242 10.71 24.33 6.92
N GLY A 243 10.35 24.43 8.21
CA GLY A 243 10.05 25.70 8.89
C GLY A 243 8.57 26.08 8.97
N ALA A 244 7.65 25.18 8.61
CA ALA A 244 6.21 25.43 8.61
C ALA A 244 5.41 24.41 9.46
N PRO A 245 5.64 24.36 10.79
CA PRO A 245 4.97 23.39 11.67
C PRO A 245 3.45 23.59 11.80
N HIS A 246 2.93 24.74 11.38
CA HIS A 246 1.51 25.06 11.38
C HIS A 246 0.75 24.47 10.18
N ILE A 247 1.47 24.04 9.13
CA ILE A 247 0.85 23.44 7.94
C ILE A 247 0.61 21.98 8.22
N ARG A 248 -0.66 21.59 8.25
CA ARG A 248 -1.09 20.20 8.36
C ARG A 248 -1.89 19.80 7.13
N LYS A 249 -1.53 18.68 6.52
CA LYS A 249 -2.15 18.16 5.29
C LYS A 249 -2.63 16.72 5.44
N ASN A 250 -2.23 16.03 6.50
CA ASN A 250 -2.48 14.61 6.68
C ASN A 250 -3.16 14.29 8.01
N ILE A 251 -4.02 13.27 7.96
CA ILE A 251 -4.54 12.58 9.13
C ILE A 251 -4.37 11.07 8.91
N GLY A 252 -3.88 10.36 9.92
CA GLY A 252 -3.73 8.91 9.86
C GLY A 252 -5.06 8.20 10.15
N GLU A 253 -5.32 7.11 9.43
CA GLU A 253 -6.41 6.20 9.72
C GLU A 253 -5.85 4.78 9.85
N LYS A 254 -5.95 4.21 11.05
CA LYS A 254 -5.44 2.87 11.35
C LYS A 254 -6.40 1.81 10.85
N GLY A 255 -5.88 0.75 10.25
CA GLY A 255 -6.63 -0.45 9.89
C GLY A 255 -5.86 -1.71 10.30
N ALA A 256 -6.50 -2.58 11.08
CA ALA A 256 -5.93 -3.85 11.54
C ALA A 256 -6.46 -5.03 10.73
N ASN A 257 -5.64 -6.07 10.59
CA ASN A 257 -5.99 -7.32 9.92
C ASN A 257 -5.45 -8.50 10.74
N ILE A 258 -6.13 -9.63 10.69
CA ILE A 258 -5.67 -10.91 11.24
C ILE A 258 -5.42 -11.92 10.13
N VAL A 259 -4.55 -12.89 10.37
CA VAL A 259 -4.33 -14.03 9.49
C VAL A 259 -4.80 -15.31 10.18
N VAL A 260 -5.62 -16.06 9.46
CA VAL A 260 -6.22 -17.30 9.93
C VAL A 260 -6.20 -18.36 8.83
N ARG A 261 -6.34 -19.63 9.23
CA ARG A 261 -6.58 -20.72 8.30
C ARG A 261 -8.09 -20.97 8.23
N LEU A 262 -8.67 -20.74 7.05
CA LEU A 262 -10.10 -21.01 6.79
C LEU A 262 -10.29 -22.37 6.10
N PRO A 263 -11.53 -22.88 6.05
CA PRO A 263 -11.85 -24.15 5.35
C PRO A 263 -11.38 -24.14 3.88
N GLU A 264 -10.99 -25.31 3.39
CA GLU A 264 -10.49 -25.51 2.00
C GLU A 264 -11.49 -25.01 0.94
N THR A 265 -12.80 -25.05 1.22
CA THR A 265 -13.85 -24.52 0.34
C THR A 265 -13.75 -23.04 0.04
N LEU A 266 -12.94 -22.29 0.82
CA LEU A 266 -12.66 -20.86 0.63
C LEU A 266 -11.34 -20.61 -0.08
N ARG A 267 -10.56 -21.63 -0.37
CA ARG A 267 -9.23 -21.48 -0.99
C ARG A 267 -9.32 -20.70 -2.30
N GLY A 268 -8.59 -19.62 -2.40
CA GLY A 268 -8.58 -18.75 -3.58
C GLY A 268 -9.84 -17.89 -3.78
N ILE A 269 -10.77 -17.89 -2.83
CA ILE A 269 -12.01 -17.11 -2.88
C ILE A 269 -11.96 -15.99 -1.84
N GLY A 270 -12.18 -14.76 -2.31
CA GLY A 270 -12.34 -13.59 -1.47
C GLY A 270 -13.82 -13.28 -1.18
N PHE A 271 -14.06 -12.63 -0.05
CA PHE A 271 -15.36 -12.07 0.28
C PHE A 271 -15.24 -10.58 0.51
N GLU A 272 -16.19 -9.83 -0.03
CA GLU A 272 -16.40 -8.43 0.31
C GLU A 272 -17.76 -8.29 0.99
N THR A 273 -17.78 -7.67 2.14
CA THR A 273 -18.98 -7.43 2.94
C THR A 273 -18.80 -6.14 3.73
N VAL A 274 -19.74 -5.85 4.61
CA VAL A 274 -19.67 -4.70 5.50
C VAL A 274 -19.87 -5.15 6.94
N THR A 275 -19.27 -4.40 7.88
CA THR A 275 -19.55 -4.55 9.30
C THR A 275 -20.97 -4.06 9.62
N ALA A 276 -21.45 -4.32 10.85
CA ALA A 276 -22.71 -3.77 11.33
C ALA A 276 -22.76 -2.22 11.27
N ALA A 277 -21.61 -1.57 11.32
CA ALA A 277 -21.47 -0.11 11.19
C ALA A 277 -21.39 0.35 9.72
N GLY A 278 -21.46 -0.55 8.75
CA GLY A 278 -21.38 -0.24 7.31
C GLY A 278 -19.96 -0.05 6.78
N ALA A 279 -18.93 -0.31 7.58
CA ALA A 279 -17.54 -0.23 7.13
C ALA A 279 -17.17 -1.47 6.28
N PRO A 280 -16.32 -1.33 5.25
CA PRO A 280 -15.85 -2.45 4.44
C PRO A 280 -15.15 -3.52 5.29
N PHE A 281 -15.43 -4.78 4.99
CA PHE A 281 -14.82 -5.93 5.65
C PHE A 281 -14.57 -7.04 4.64
N TYR A 282 -13.35 -7.54 4.60
CA TYR A 282 -12.91 -8.50 3.59
C TYR A 282 -12.37 -9.76 4.23
N LEU A 283 -12.61 -10.90 3.57
CA LEU A 283 -11.85 -12.13 3.73
C LEU A 283 -11.06 -12.31 2.44
N ILE A 284 -9.73 -12.30 2.52
CA ILE A 284 -8.89 -12.28 1.33
C ILE A 284 -7.95 -13.49 1.35
N PRO A 285 -7.95 -14.34 0.33
CA PRO A 285 -7.09 -15.52 0.27
C PRO A 285 -5.61 -15.11 0.16
N TRP A 286 -4.75 -15.79 0.92
CA TRP A 286 -3.31 -15.58 0.94
C TRP A 286 -2.56 -16.90 0.97
N GLY A 287 -2.25 -17.46 -0.20
CA GLY A 287 -1.75 -18.83 -0.30
C GLY A 287 -2.78 -19.82 0.24
N GLU A 288 -2.40 -20.55 1.28
CA GLU A 288 -3.29 -21.46 2.03
C GLU A 288 -4.02 -20.79 3.21
N LEU A 289 -3.71 -19.52 3.44
CA LEU A 289 -4.26 -18.74 4.53
C LEU A 289 -5.28 -17.73 4.01
N HIS A 290 -5.93 -17.05 4.95
CA HIS A 290 -6.72 -15.86 4.66
C HIS A 290 -6.34 -14.77 5.63
N TYR A 291 -6.27 -13.51 5.17
CA TYR A 291 -6.31 -12.39 6.06
C TYR A 291 -7.70 -11.75 6.04
N VAL A 292 -8.10 -11.27 7.19
CA VAL A 292 -9.44 -10.78 7.47
C VAL A 292 -9.35 -9.39 8.05
N GLY A 293 -10.14 -8.47 7.54
CA GLY A 293 -10.16 -7.07 7.90
C GLY A 293 -10.54 -6.18 6.70
N PRO A 294 -10.23 -4.89 6.72
CA PRO A 294 -9.62 -4.18 7.84
C PRO A 294 -10.63 -3.93 8.97
N TRP A 295 -10.13 -3.76 10.17
CA TRP A 295 -10.85 -3.14 11.26
C TRP A 295 -10.30 -1.74 11.45
N ASP A 296 -11.10 -0.75 11.06
CA ASP A 296 -10.69 0.64 11.13
C ASP A 296 -10.93 1.17 12.54
N SER A 297 -9.94 1.82 13.10
CA SER A 297 -9.99 2.46 14.40
C SER A 297 -9.48 3.88 14.34
N ALA A 298 -9.99 4.73 15.24
CA ALA A 298 -9.49 6.08 15.38
C ALA A 298 -8.00 6.05 15.73
N SER A 299 -7.20 6.82 14.99
CA SER A 299 -5.79 7.03 15.26
C SER A 299 -5.56 8.53 15.43
N ASP A 300 -4.68 8.90 16.34
CA ASP A 300 -4.20 10.28 16.45
C ASP A 300 -3.27 10.69 15.29
N GLY A 301 -3.18 9.82 14.30
CA GLY A 301 -2.35 10.02 13.11
C GLY A 301 -0.85 9.79 13.33
N ARG A 302 -0.46 9.41 14.56
CA ARG A 302 0.94 9.12 14.85
C ARG A 302 1.35 7.75 14.35
N PRO A 303 2.56 7.64 13.78
CA PRO A 303 3.07 6.40 13.20
C PRO A 303 3.34 5.28 14.20
N GLU A 304 3.46 5.64 15.48
CA GLU A 304 3.81 4.74 16.59
C GLU A 304 2.74 3.68 16.90
N GLY A 305 1.66 3.65 16.13
CA GLY A 305 0.52 2.74 16.29
C GLY A 305 0.40 1.65 15.23
N PHE A 306 1.46 1.25 14.54
CA PHE A 306 1.39 0.19 13.51
C PHE A 306 1.09 -1.21 14.05
N ARG A 307 0.81 -1.35 15.35
CA ARG A 307 0.46 -2.63 15.97
C ARG A 307 -1.05 -2.80 16.07
N PRO A 308 -1.59 -3.97 15.74
CA PRO A 308 -2.95 -4.30 16.11
C PRO A 308 -3.04 -4.47 17.64
N THR A 309 -4.13 -3.95 18.21
CA THR A 309 -4.45 -4.17 19.62
C THR A 309 -5.22 -5.48 19.79
N GLU A 310 -5.19 -6.06 20.98
CA GLU A 310 -5.98 -7.26 21.28
C GLU A 310 -7.48 -7.01 21.07
N THR A 311 -7.95 -5.82 21.41
CA THR A 311 -9.35 -5.41 21.18
C THR A 311 -9.72 -5.43 19.70
N GLU A 312 -8.83 -4.95 18.81
CA GLU A 312 -9.05 -4.98 17.36
C GLU A 312 -9.06 -6.42 16.83
N ILE A 313 -8.15 -7.28 17.30
CA ILE A 313 -8.09 -8.70 16.92
C ILE A 313 -9.40 -9.41 17.31
N LEU A 314 -9.87 -9.21 18.56
CA LEU A 314 -11.11 -9.82 19.03
C LEU A 314 -12.32 -9.27 18.29
N ALA A 315 -12.35 -7.98 17.95
CA ALA A 315 -13.44 -7.38 17.17
C ALA A 315 -13.50 -7.97 15.73
N ILE A 316 -12.36 -8.23 15.09
CA ILE A 316 -12.31 -8.89 13.78
C ILE A 316 -12.82 -10.34 13.89
N LEU A 317 -12.42 -11.07 14.93
CA LEU A 317 -12.91 -12.44 15.17
C LEU A 317 -14.41 -12.48 15.45
N ASP A 318 -14.94 -11.56 16.25
CA ASP A 318 -16.38 -11.45 16.50
C ASP A 318 -17.16 -11.15 15.21
N GLN A 319 -16.66 -10.21 14.38
CA GLN A 319 -17.28 -9.89 13.10
C GLN A 319 -17.24 -11.11 12.15
N LEU A 320 -16.12 -11.84 12.10
CA LEU A 320 -16.00 -13.06 11.30
C LEU A 320 -16.95 -14.16 11.80
N GLY A 321 -17.05 -14.35 13.12
CA GLY A 321 -17.96 -15.28 13.75
C GLY A 321 -19.44 -14.96 13.49
N ARG A 322 -19.81 -13.69 13.39
CA ARG A 322 -21.16 -13.25 13.00
C ARG A 322 -21.47 -13.60 11.55
N LEU A 323 -20.49 -13.48 10.66
CA LEU A 323 -20.67 -13.82 9.23
C LEU A 323 -20.65 -15.31 8.99
N PHE A 324 -19.77 -16.04 9.65
CA PHE A 324 -19.54 -17.46 9.49
C PHE A 324 -19.47 -18.18 10.86
N PRO A 325 -20.59 -18.31 11.57
CA PRO A 325 -20.62 -18.92 12.89
C PRO A 325 -20.15 -20.38 12.90
N GLY A 326 -20.27 -21.08 11.75
CA GLY A 326 -19.82 -22.46 11.58
C GLY A 326 -18.30 -22.64 11.59
N PHE A 327 -17.49 -21.57 11.47
CA PHE A 327 -16.02 -21.70 11.52
C PHE A 327 -15.48 -21.88 12.94
N GLY A 328 -16.18 -21.36 13.96
CA GLY A 328 -15.82 -21.54 15.37
C GLY A 328 -14.45 -21.01 15.76
N LEU A 329 -13.91 -20.05 15.01
CA LEU A 329 -12.56 -19.51 15.20
C LEU A 329 -12.43 -18.78 16.54
N LYS A 330 -11.32 -19.02 17.21
CA LYS A 330 -10.94 -18.42 18.47
C LYS A 330 -9.66 -17.61 18.34
N ARG A 331 -9.26 -16.90 19.41
CA ARG A 331 -8.02 -16.13 19.45
C ARG A 331 -6.77 -16.97 19.13
N GLU A 332 -6.76 -18.22 19.56
CA GLU A 332 -5.69 -19.20 19.32
C GLU A 332 -5.52 -19.62 17.85
N ASP A 333 -6.55 -19.39 17.01
CA ASP A 333 -6.51 -19.70 15.57
C ASP A 333 -5.90 -18.55 14.75
N VAL A 334 -5.69 -17.40 15.36
CA VAL A 334 -5.02 -16.25 14.73
C VAL A 334 -3.51 -16.48 14.72
N LEU A 335 -2.96 -16.74 13.54
CA LEU A 335 -1.53 -17.00 13.36
C LEU A 335 -0.69 -15.75 13.66
N TYR A 336 -1.09 -14.63 13.08
CA TYR A 336 -0.53 -13.31 13.35
C TYR A 336 -1.52 -12.21 12.93
N ALA A 337 -1.21 -10.99 13.33
CA ALA A 337 -2.00 -9.84 12.95
C ALA A 337 -1.07 -8.67 12.60
N TRP A 338 -1.50 -7.76 11.74
CA TRP A 338 -0.78 -6.52 11.46
C TRP A 338 -1.74 -5.35 11.37
N ALA A 339 -1.22 -4.15 11.57
CA ALA A 339 -1.94 -2.92 11.34
C ALA A 339 -1.12 -1.98 10.44
N GLY A 340 -1.80 -1.12 9.72
CA GLY A 340 -1.20 -0.04 8.94
C GLY A 340 -1.96 1.26 9.16
N VAL A 341 -1.27 2.40 9.02
CA VAL A 341 -1.90 3.71 9.08
C VAL A 341 -1.96 4.28 7.66
N ARG A 342 -3.17 4.50 7.16
CA ARG A 342 -3.39 5.09 5.84
C ARG A 342 -3.25 6.61 5.94
N PRO A 343 -2.44 7.25 5.08
CA PRO A 343 -2.45 8.70 4.98
C PRO A 343 -3.79 9.15 4.36
N ARG A 344 -4.48 10.07 5.02
CA ARG A 344 -5.69 10.71 4.50
C ARG A 344 -5.47 12.21 4.39
N SER A 345 -5.94 12.79 3.29
CA SER A 345 -5.84 14.23 3.10
C SER A 345 -6.80 14.96 4.04
N LEU A 346 -6.31 15.97 4.73
CA LEU A 346 -7.16 16.95 5.40
C LEU A 346 -7.83 17.84 4.35
N GLY A 347 -9.14 18.11 4.53
CA GLY A 347 -9.86 19.11 3.77
C GLY A 347 -9.43 20.53 4.13
N GLN A 348 -9.80 21.52 3.32
CA GLN A 348 -9.54 22.95 3.62
C GLN A 348 -10.23 23.40 4.92
N ASP A 349 -11.32 22.73 5.29
CA ASP A 349 -12.11 23.02 6.48
C ASP A 349 -11.63 22.26 7.74
N GLY A 350 -10.48 21.56 7.66
CA GLY A 350 -9.94 20.75 8.76
C GLY A 350 -10.68 19.44 9.00
N GLU A 351 -11.75 19.16 8.26
CA GLU A 351 -12.47 17.88 8.34
C GLU A 351 -11.82 16.83 7.43
N SER A 352 -11.82 15.58 7.89
CA SER A 352 -11.46 14.44 7.06
C SER A 352 -12.50 14.29 5.95
N SER A 353 -12.24 14.85 4.79
CA SER A 353 -13.08 14.58 3.61
C SER A 353 -12.99 13.09 3.24
N ALA A 354 -13.98 12.60 2.47
CA ALA A 354 -13.96 11.31 1.78
C ALA A 354 -12.55 11.00 1.22
N PRO A 355 -12.21 9.77 0.87
CA PRO A 355 -10.86 9.33 0.50
C PRO A 355 -10.25 10.18 -0.63
N ALA A 356 -9.83 11.38 -0.29
CA ALA A 356 -9.26 12.33 -1.22
C ALA A 356 -7.77 12.07 -1.42
N VAL A 357 -7.33 12.20 -2.66
CA VAL A 357 -5.93 12.10 -3.06
C VAL A 357 -5.51 13.46 -3.60
N ARG A 358 -4.55 14.10 -2.93
CA ARG A 358 -4.20 15.50 -3.24
C ARG A 358 -2.69 15.69 -3.36
N GLU A 359 -2.28 16.42 -4.39
CA GLU A 359 -1.00 17.09 -4.45
C GLU A 359 -1.14 18.53 -3.95
N HIS A 360 -0.18 18.98 -3.18
CA HIS A 360 -0.10 20.32 -2.63
C HIS A 360 1.20 20.97 -3.12
N ASP A 361 1.10 22.13 -3.74
CA ASP A 361 2.22 23.05 -3.98
C ASP A 361 2.23 24.05 -2.82
N LEU A 362 3.19 23.91 -1.93
CA LEU A 362 3.27 24.72 -0.71
C LEU A 362 3.97 26.06 -0.92
N THR A 363 4.28 26.43 -2.16
CA THR A 363 4.96 27.69 -2.48
C THR A 363 4.20 28.90 -1.96
N ASP A 364 2.88 28.92 -2.16
CA ASP A 364 2.04 30.01 -1.72
C ASP A 364 1.77 30.00 -0.19
N GLU A 365 2.14 28.90 0.47
CA GLU A 365 2.09 28.74 1.93
C GLU A 365 3.45 29.05 2.61
N GLY A 366 4.38 29.63 1.87
CA GLY A 366 5.69 30.08 2.39
C GLY A 366 6.82 29.04 2.24
N LEU A 367 6.59 27.93 1.55
CA LEU A 367 7.59 26.90 1.27
C LEU A 367 7.86 26.79 -0.25
N PRO A 368 8.70 27.67 -0.83
CA PRO A 368 8.95 27.69 -2.27
C PRO A 368 9.45 26.35 -2.79
N ASN A 369 8.81 25.83 -3.85
CA ASN A 369 9.17 24.58 -4.50
C ASN A 369 9.14 23.35 -3.56
N VAL A 370 8.28 23.35 -2.55
CA VAL A 370 7.95 22.17 -1.75
C VAL A 370 6.62 21.62 -2.22
N PHE A 371 6.62 20.38 -2.67
CA PHE A 371 5.44 19.66 -3.15
C PHE A 371 5.15 18.51 -2.22
N THR A 372 3.91 18.41 -1.71
CA THR A 372 3.51 17.34 -0.79
C THR A 372 2.37 16.53 -1.41
N PHE A 373 2.40 15.22 -1.21
CA PHE A 373 1.33 14.34 -1.64
C PHE A 373 0.67 13.66 -0.44
N THR A 374 -0.67 13.74 -0.36
CA THR A 374 -1.44 13.15 0.72
C THR A 374 -2.55 12.24 0.20
N GLY A 375 -2.92 11.23 0.97
CA GLY A 375 -3.82 10.18 0.54
C GLY A 375 -3.12 9.24 -0.44
N GLY A 376 -3.91 8.64 -1.32
CA GLY A 376 -3.40 7.73 -2.34
C GLY A 376 -3.54 6.26 -1.96
N LEU A 377 -3.65 5.46 -3.00
CA LEU A 377 -3.81 4.01 -2.91
C LEU A 377 -2.64 3.37 -3.67
N LEU A 378 -2.26 2.17 -3.25
CA LEU A 378 -1.20 1.43 -3.93
C LEU A 378 -1.46 1.36 -5.45
N MET A 379 -2.69 1.06 -5.86
CA MET A 379 -3.09 0.94 -7.27
C MET A 379 -3.06 2.24 -8.06
N THR A 380 -3.07 3.41 -7.41
CA THR A 380 -3.05 4.72 -8.08
C THR A 380 -1.68 5.39 -8.07
N HIS A 381 -0.62 4.67 -7.70
CA HIS A 381 0.73 5.24 -7.55
C HIS A 381 1.26 5.90 -8.83
N ARG A 382 1.03 5.31 -9.99
CA ARG A 382 1.49 5.89 -11.27
C ARG A 382 0.75 7.21 -11.59
N ASP A 383 -0.55 7.30 -11.25
CA ASP A 383 -1.28 8.57 -11.35
C ASP A 383 -0.70 9.63 -10.41
N ALA A 384 -0.33 9.24 -9.19
CA ALA A 384 0.35 10.14 -8.24
C ALA A 384 1.69 10.65 -8.79
N GLY A 385 2.51 9.77 -9.37
CA GLY A 385 3.76 10.15 -10.03
C GLY A 385 3.53 11.16 -11.16
N ARG A 386 2.56 10.90 -12.06
CA ARG A 386 2.19 11.84 -13.12
C ARG A 386 1.72 13.20 -12.60
N ARG A 387 0.96 13.22 -11.51
CA ARG A 387 0.43 14.47 -10.91
C ARG A 387 1.54 15.29 -10.29
N LEU A 388 2.41 14.65 -9.48
CA LEU A 388 3.56 15.32 -8.87
C LEU A 388 4.53 15.87 -9.91
N THR A 389 4.85 15.10 -10.93
CA THR A 389 5.71 15.58 -12.03
C THR A 389 5.11 16.81 -12.72
N ARG A 390 3.79 16.82 -12.97
CA ARG A 390 3.10 17.99 -13.51
C ARG A 390 3.11 19.19 -12.57
N ALA A 391 3.01 18.97 -11.26
CA ALA A 391 3.11 20.03 -10.27
C ALA A 391 4.50 20.68 -10.27
N VAL A 392 5.55 19.84 -10.24
CA VAL A 392 6.95 20.30 -10.33
C VAL A 392 7.21 21.05 -11.65
N ALA A 393 6.70 20.54 -12.78
CA ALA A 393 6.90 21.13 -14.10
C ALA A 393 6.29 22.54 -14.27
N ARG A 394 5.32 22.91 -13.43
CA ARG A 394 4.78 24.29 -13.42
C ARG A 394 5.77 25.29 -12.85
N ARG A 395 6.72 24.85 -12.04
CA ARG A 395 7.69 25.71 -11.32
C ARG A 395 9.11 25.55 -11.84
N LEU A 396 9.49 24.36 -12.28
CA LEU A 396 10.87 24.03 -12.64
C LEU A 396 10.94 23.36 -14.01
N LYS A 397 12.00 23.67 -14.75
CA LYS A 397 12.38 22.92 -15.95
C LYS A 397 13.38 21.82 -15.57
N PRO A 398 13.30 20.64 -16.19
CA PRO A 398 14.28 19.58 -15.99
C PRO A 398 15.66 19.98 -16.52
N SER A 399 16.70 19.40 -15.93
CA SER A 399 18.08 19.61 -16.36
C SER A 399 18.47 18.79 -17.58
N ASP A 400 17.82 17.63 -17.77
CA ASP A 400 18.12 16.70 -18.85
C ASP A 400 16.91 16.50 -19.78
N PRO A 401 17.10 15.94 -20.98
CA PRO A 401 16.00 15.52 -21.84
C PRO A 401 15.17 14.40 -21.20
N PRO A 402 13.88 14.31 -21.54
CA PRO A 402 13.06 13.21 -21.06
C PRO A 402 13.51 11.85 -21.63
N GLY A 403 13.40 10.82 -20.81
CA GLY A 403 13.72 9.43 -21.12
C GLY A 403 12.52 8.48 -21.01
N PRO A 404 12.75 7.18 -21.20
CA PRO A 404 11.70 6.17 -21.05
C PRO A 404 11.23 6.06 -19.61
N LEU A 405 9.91 5.91 -19.41
CA LEU A 405 9.35 5.70 -18.07
C LEU A 405 9.46 4.23 -17.64
N ASP A 406 9.12 3.33 -18.54
CA ASP A 406 9.10 1.90 -18.27
C ASP A 406 10.29 1.22 -18.97
N VAL A 407 11.23 0.75 -18.16
CA VAL A 407 12.37 -0.02 -18.60
C VAL A 407 12.30 -1.43 -18.03
N PRO A 408 12.72 -2.46 -18.77
CA PRO A 408 12.79 -3.81 -18.24
C PRO A 408 13.86 -3.88 -17.14
N LEU A 409 13.56 -4.62 -16.07
CA LEU A 409 14.57 -5.02 -15.10
C LEU A 409 15.25 -6.33 -15.55
N PRO A 410 16.47 -6.60 -15.09
CA PRO A 410 17.10 -7.91 -15.27
C PRO A 410 16.19 -9.01 -14.70
N PRO A 411 16.24 -10.23 -15.28
CA PRO A 411 15.51 -11.37 -14.73
C PRO A 411 15.86 -11.58 -13.26
N LEU A 412 14.82 -11.78 -12.44
CA LEU A 412 15.00 -12.08 -11.02
C LEU A 412 15.29 -13.58 -10.83
N PRO A 413 16.13 -13.95 -9.83
CA PRO A 413 16.17 -15.32 -9.35
C PRO A 413 14.80 -15.67 -8.71
N ASN A 414 14.65 -16.93 -8.27
CA ASN A 414 13.43 -17.30 -7.53
C ASN A 414 13.38 -16.54 -6.18
N MET A 415 12.52 -15.53 -6.10
CA MET A 415 12.37 -14.69 -4.91
C MET A 415 11.37 -15.26 -3.89
N ASP A 416 10.78 -16.42 -4.17
CA ASP A 416 9.92 -17.15 -3.24
C ASP A 416 10.70 -18.13 -2.35
N GLU A 417 12.02 -18.20 -2.53
CA GLU A 417 12.91 -19.09 -1.78
C GLU A 417 14.17 -18.36 -1.29
N VAL A 418 14.65 -18.77 -0.12
CA VAL A 418 15.94 -18.31 0.41
C VAL A 418 17.05 -19.16 -0.18
N THR A 419 17.74 -18.62 -1.17
CA THR A 419 18.90 -19.21 -1.85
C THR A 419 20.04 -18.20 -1.87
N GLU A 420 21.26 -18.67 -2.13
CA GLU A 420 22.41 -17.77 -2.32
C GLU A 420 22.15 -16.75 -3.43
N ALA A 421 21.57 -17.18 -4.55
CA ALA A 421 21.26 -16.31 -5.67
C ALA A 421 20.21 -15.23 -5.32
N SER A 422 19.13 -15.59 -4.58
CA SER A 422 18.10 -14.62 -4.22
C SER A 422 18.59 -13.62 -3.16
N VAL A 423 19.38 -14.09 -2.18
CA VAL A 423 19.97 -13.23 -1.15
C VAL A 423 21.04 -12.30 -1.75
N ALA A 424 21.94 -12.83 -2.58
CA ALA A 424 22.95 -12.02 -3.27
C ALA A 424 22.29 -10.96 -4.16
N HIS A 425 21.25 -11.32 -4.90
CA HIS A 425 20.52 -10.36 -5.75
C HIS A 425 19.89 -9.24 -4.91
N ALA A 426 19.23 -9.57 -3.81
CA ALA A 426 18.61 -8.61 -2.90
C ALA A 426 19.63 -7.57 -2.38
N ILE A 427 20.84 -8.00 -2.06
CA ILE A 427 21.89 -7.14 -1.53
C ILE A 427 22.56 -6.33 -2.64
N VAL A 428 23.09 -7.02 -3.64
CA VAL A 428 23.98 -6.40 -4.66
C VAL A 428 23.20 -5.52 -5.63
N ASN A 429 22.01 -5.97 -6.05
CA ASN A 429 21.23 -5.26 -7.07
C ASN A 429 20.14 -4.36 -6.49
N GLU A 430 19.63 -4.66 -5.28
CA GLU A 430 18.44 -4.02 -4.73
C GLU A 430 18.64 -3.35 -3.38
N GLN A 431 19.90 -3.15 -2.97
CA GLN A 431 20.28 -2.38 -1.78
C GLN A 431 19.65 -2.90 -0.46
N ALA A 432 19.53 -4.20 -0.28
CA ALA A 432 19.13 -4.75 1.02
C ALA A 432 20.32 -4.71 2.00
N HIS A 433 20.08 -4.23 3.21
CA HIS A 433 21.08 -4.06 4.26
C HIS A 433 20.79 -4.86 5.55
N THR A 434 19.54 -5.29 5.73
CA THR A 434 19.07 -6.00 6.92
C THR A 434 18.34 -7.28 6.56
N LEU A 435 18.12 -8.17 7.52
CA LEU A 435 17.29 -9.37 7.30
C LEU A 435 15.85 -9.01 6.96
N SER A 436 15.31 -7.95 7.53
CA SER A 436 13.97 -7.47 7.22
C SER A 436 13.85 -6.98 5.78
N ASP A 437 14.89 -6.30 5.26
CA ASP A 437 14.93 -5.88 3.85
C ASP A 437 14.87 -7.11 2.94
N ILE A 438 15.69 -8.13 3.23
CA ILE A 438 15.78 -9.34 2.43
C ILE A 438 14.47 -10.13 2.52
N LEU A 439 14.08 -10.57 3.72
CA LEU A 439 13.02 -11.56 3.91
C LEU A 439 11.61 -11.01 3.67
N ARG A 440 11.35 -9.72 3.95
CA ARG A 440 10.01 -9.13 3.84
C ARG A 440 9.78 -8.36 2.55
N ARG A 441 10.83 -7.72 2.01
CA ARG A 441 10.67 -6.75 0.91
C ARG A 441 11.33 -7.19 -0.39
N ARG A 442 12.37 -8.02 -0.33
CA ARG A 442 13.03 -8.59 -1.52
C ARG A 442 12.57 -10.00 -1.80
N LEU A 443 12.31 -10.79 -0.76
CA LEU A 443 11.75 -12.15 -0.85
C LEU A 443 10.30 -12.15 -0.34
N SER A 444 9.49 -13.11 -0.82
CA SER A 444 8.10 -13.25 -0.39
C SER A 444 7.93 -14.03 0.93
N VAL A 445 8.98 -14.72 1.38
CA VAL A 445 8.96 -15.64 2.53
C VAL A 445 8.62 -14.98 3.86
N GLY A 446 8.90 -13.68 4.01
CA GLY A 446 8.59 -12.90 5.22
C GLY A 446 7.09 -12.71 5.50
N TRP A 447 6.22 -13.18 4.59
CA TRP A 447 4.77 -13.15 4.74
C TRP A 447 4.14 -14.56 4.81
N GLY A 448 4.97 -15.57 5.03
CA GLY A 448 4.54 -16.94 5.31
C GLY A 448 3.88 -17.10 6.69
N PRO A 449 3.45 -18.32 7.05
CA PRO A 449 2.76 -18.60 8.31
C PRO A 449 3.54 -18.24 9.57
N ASP A 450 4.88 -18.31 9.50
CA ASP A 450 5.81 -17.98 10.58
C ASP A 450 6.51 -16.62 10.39
N LEU A 451 6.07 -15.83 9.42
CA LEU A 451 6.63 -14.53 9.07
C LEU A 451 8.13 -14.57 8.70
N GLY A 452 8.58 -15.70 8.12
CA GLY A 452 9.96 -15.90 7.68
C GLY A 452 10.96 -16.19 8.81
N ARG A 453 10.49 -16.43 10.04
CA ARG A 453 11.36 -16.67 11.21
C ARG A 453 12.26 -17.89 11.02
N CYS A 454 11.76 -18.97 10.42
CA CYS A 454 12.56 -20.17 10.14
C CYS A 454 13.70 -19.94 9.14
N HIS A 455 13.67 -18.86 8.38
CA HIS A 455 14.69 -18.52 7.41
C HIS A 455 15.77 -17.56 7.94
N ALA A 456 15.59 -16.96 9.12
CA ALA A 456 16.43 -15.86 9.62
C ALA A 456 17.91 -16.23 9.70
N GLU A 457 18.25 -17.34 10.36
CA GLU A 457 19.65 -17.78 10.51
C GLU A 457 20.30 -18.16 9.16
N THR A 458 19.57 -18.84 8.30
CA THR A 458 20.08 -19.23 6.98
C THR A 458 20.33 -18.00 6.12
N THR A 459 19.40 -17.04 6.14
CA THR A 459 19.56 -15.77 5.41
C THR A 459 20.73 -14.96 5.95
N ALA A 460 20.91 -14.90 7.28
CA ALA A 460 22.05 -14.21 7.88
C ALA A 460 23.39 -14.79 7.42
N ARG A 461 23.52 -16.12 7.38
CA ARG A 461 24.74 -16.78 6.88
C ARG A 461 25.02 -16.48 5.41
N LEU A 462 23.98 -16.51 4.57
CA LEU A 462 24.12 -16.21 3.14
C LEU A 462 24.44 -14.72 2.90
N ALA A 463 23.88 -13.82 3.69
CA ALA A 463 24.10 -12.40 3.58
C ALA A 463 25.49 -11.95 4.07
N ALA A 464 26.09 -12.69 5.01
CA ALA A 464 27.31 -12.31 5.70
C ALA A 464 28.47 -12.00 4.75
N SER A 465 28.69 -12.82 3.73
CA SER A 465 29.78 -12.61 2.76
C SER A 465 29.60 -11.35 1.90
N HIS A 466 28.36 -10.93 1.66
CA HIS A 466 28.04 -9.76 0.84
C HIS A 466 28.03 -8.46 1.64
N LEU A 467 27.64 -8.53 2.93
CA LEU A 467 27.51 -7.36 3.82
C LEU A 467 28.70 -7.21 4.78
N GLY A 468 29.65 -8.16 4.75
CA GLY A 468 30.81 -8.13 5.65
C GLY A 468 30.47 -8.40 7.11
N TRP A 469 29.39 -9.14 7.39
CA TRP A 469 28.95 -9.42 8.75
C TRP A 469 29.84 -10.43 9.46
N THR A 470 30.22 -10.10 10.68
CA THR A 470 30.85 -11.03 11.66
C THR A 470 29.78 -11.99 12.22
N GLN A 471 30.20 -12.94 13.03
CA GLN A 471 29.25 -13.80 13.77
C GLN A 471 28.38 -13.01 14.73
N GLU A 472 28.93 -11.96 15.35
CA GLU A 472 28.17 -11.07 16.23
C GLU A 472 27.14 -10.26 15.46
N ASP A 473 27.50 -9.72 14.28
CA ASP A 473 26.57 -9.01 13.42
C ASP A 473 25.43 -9.91 12.95
N MET A 474 25.73 -11.15 12.54
CA MET A 474 24.70 -12.12 12.15
C MET A 474 23.71 -12.39 13.29
N ALA A 475 24.22 -12.60 14.52
CA ALA A 475 23.37 -12.83 15.68
C ALA A 475 22.53 -11.60 16.02
N ALA A 476 23.10 -10.41 15.92
CA ALA A 476 22.40 -9.14 16.13
C ALA A 476 21.29 -8.94 15.09
N GLN A 477 21.54 -9.23 13.81
CA GLN A 477 20.55 -9.13 12.74
C GLN A 477 19.40 -10.13 12.91
N VAL A 478 19.69 -11.38 13.31
CA VAL A 478 18.66 -12.38 13.62
C VAL A 478 17.79 -11.90 14.78
N THR A 479 18.41 -11.43 15.87
CA THR A 479 17.69 -10.90 17.03
C THR A 479 16.80 -9.72 16.62
N ALA A 480 17.35 -8.73 15.90
CA ALA A 480 16.62 -7.57 15.45
C ALA A 480 15.40 -7.93 14.58
N PHE A 481 15.55 -8.89 13.65
CA PHE A 481 14.47 -9.37 12.82
C PHE A 481 13.35 -10.07 13.62
N LEU A 482 13.74 -10.89 14.62
CA LEU A 482 12.78 -11.57 15.48
C LEU A 482 12.03 -10.60 16.39
N ASP A 483 12.74 -9.59 16.94
CA ASP A 483 12.17 -8.53 17.78
C ASP A 483 11.23 -7.65 16.98
N GLU A 484 11.61 -7.24 15.76
CA GLU A 484 10.73 -6.52 14.82
C GLU A 484 9.47 -7.33 14.56
N THR A 485 9.61 -8.64 14.27
CA THR A 485 8.48 -9.53 14.01
C THR A 485 7.53 -9.61 15.21
N SER A 486 8.06 -9.76 16.41
CA SER A 486 7.27 -9.82 17.64
C SER A 486 6.59 -8.48 17.96
N THR A 487 7.25 -7.40 17.56
CA THR A 487 6.83 -6.02 17.83
C THR A 487 5.75 -5.54 16.88
N GLU A 488 5.93 -5.76 15.58
CA GLU A 488 5.02 -5.26 14.53
C GLU A 488 3.83 -6.19 14.28
N PHE A 489 4.03 -7.47 14.51
CA PHE A 489 3.01 -8.49 14.28
C PHE A 489 2.65 -9.13 15.62
N SER A 490 1.36 -9.11 15.99
CA SER A 490 0.88 -9.87 17.14
C SER A 490 0.93 -11.37 16.81
N PHE A 491 2.12 -11.94 16.90
CA PHE A 491 2.37 -13.35 16.57
C PHE A 491 2.13 -14.25 17.79
N GLN A 492 1.45 -15.39 17.60
CA GLN A 492 1.34 -16.43 18.63
C GLN A 492 2.61 -17.28 18.60
N GLY A 493 3.37 -17.29 19.67
CA GLY A 493 4.56 -18.12 19.75
C GLY A 493 5.69 -17.58 20.65
N ASN A 494 5.34 -16.72 21.58
CA ASN A 494 6.17 -16.40 22.74
C ASN A 494 5.58 -17.02 23.98
#